data_d3394f92b46b261888fa627bea6fc1f0
#
_entry.id   d3394f92b46b261888fa627bea6fc1f0
#
_cell.length_a   1.000
_cell.length_b   1.000
_cell.length_c   1.000
_cell.angle_alpha   90.00
_cell.angle_beta   90.00
_cell.angle_gamma   90.00
#
_symmetry.space_group_name_H-M   'P 1'
#
loop_
_entity.id
_entity.type
_entity.pdbx_description
1 polymer ?
#
loop_
_entity_poly.entity_id
_entity_poly.type
_entity_poly.pdbx_seq_one_letter_code
_entity_poly.pdbx_strand_id
1 'polypeptide(L)'
;MPATLITSQTGIRQDLSDLIAVVDAKSCPVVSTAKKGSEPINPTTQWQADAFNSTTLPAGVLSNTDIAASDYIDNAANRVILSARVQKFREVPSVDDLAQNISEVAGVGKKKEMARAVTKSLEQIKRSMEAAFCSDQESAEQSGVNPYKTRGLGAWIQNGAQTDLPVAAGYRTPTASINTTVTASLTETNVQDLLQSIYLQTGKVQTYSLIAGPALKRAFTNFTRTQFASTNVAAAIRTLNSNAEDKKFTNTVDIFEGDFGTLELIPSLFLAAGGTSAVQLARGYVLDMDMIELRYNRKPRFQELEDRGGGPRGIVDAICALCVKSPLGLGKFSATA
;
A
#
# COMPACT_ATOMS: atom_id res chain seq x y z
N MET A 1 47.74 36.03 35.13
CA MET A 1 47.85 35.60 33.74
C MET A 1 46.43 35.40 33.23
N PRO A 2 46.03 35.97 32.11
CA PRO A 2 44.71 35.68 31.59
C PRO A 2 44.66 34.21 31.17
N ALA A 3 43.59 33.50 31.57
CA ALA A 3 43.37 32.12 31.20
C ALA A 3 43.08 32.03 29.67
N THR A 4 43.68 31.08 28.99
CA THR A 4 43.45 30.83 27.57
C THR A 4 42.00 30.29 27.40
N LEU A 5 41.14 31.04 26.75
CA LEU A 5 39.76 30.65 26.52
C LEU A 5 39.74 29.60 25.41
N ILE A 6 38.84 28.62 25.53
CA ILE A 6 38.59 27.59 24.51
C ILE A 6 38.31 28.20 23.11
N THR A 7 37.62 29.35 23.06
CA THR A 7 37.34 30.07 21.81
C THR A 7 38.54 30.67 21.10
N SER A 8 39.69 30.80 21.77
CA SER A 8 40.94 31.34 21.21
C SER A 8 41.96 30.27 20.87
N GLN A 9 41.64 28.98 21.03
CA GLN A 9 42.56 27.89 20.69
C GLN A 9 42.38 27.50 19.21
N THR A 10 43.49 27.49 18.49
CA THR A 10 43.59 26.95 17.12
C THR A 10 43.77 25.43 17.15
N GLY A 11 43.04 24.71 16.29
CA GLY A 11 43.21 23.26 16.16
C GLY A 11 42.22 22.42 16.97
N ILE A 12 41.17 23.01 17.54
CA ILE A 12 40.06 22.25 18.15
C ILE A 12 39.34 21.52 17.02
N ARG A 13 39.33 20.19 17.06
CA ARG A 13 38.53 19.37 16.16
C ARG A 13 37.08 19.39 16.57
N GLN A 14 36.17 19.49 15.61
CA GLN A 14 34.77 19.28 15.84
C GLN A 14 34.51 17.83 16.27
N ASP A 15 33.81 17.66 17.38
CA ASP A 15 33.34 16.36 17.85
C ASP A 15 32.15 15.95 16.98
N LEU A 16 32.36 15.02 16.05
CA LEU A 16 31.34 14.50 15.16
C LEU A 16 31.04 13.07 15.56
N SER A 17 29.80 12.79 15.91
CA SER A 17 29.35 11.45 16.25
C SER A 17 29.46 10.52 15.04
N ASP A 18 29.93 9.29 15.26
CA ASP A 18 29.96 8.23 14.25
C ASP A 18 28.57 7.64 13.95
N LEU A 19 27.52 8.20 14.55
CA LEU A 19 26.14 7.76 14.34
C LEU A 19 25.45 8.60 13.27
N ILE A 20 24.94 7.96 12.22
CA ILE A 20 24.10 8.57 11.21
C ILE A 20 22.64 8.17 11.45
N ALA A 21 21.83 9.12 11.88
CA ALA A 21 20.40 8.91 12.05
C ALA A 21 19.68 9.03 10.69
N VAL A 22 18.90 8.02 10.33
CA VAL A 22 17.99 8.05 9.16
C VAL A 22 16.59 8.36 9.66
N VAL A 23 16.06 9.51 9.30
CA VAL A 23 14.77 10.04 9.79
C VAL A 23 13.58 9.58 8.93
N ASP A 24 13.85 9.11 7.73
CA ASP A 24 12.81 8.75 6.75
C ASP A 24 12.04 7.48 7.10
N ALA A 25 10.77 7.42 6.67
CA ALA A 25 9.95 6.23 6.81
C ALA A 25 10.49 5.05 5.98
N LYS A 26 10.69 3.91 6.65
CA LYS A 26 11.18 2.66 6.04
C LYS A 26 10.08 1.60 5.89
N SER A 27 8.95 1.78 6.55
CA SER A 27 7.84 0.81 6.52
C SER A 27 7.15 0.83 5.17
N CYS A 28 7.16 -0.29 4.46
CA CYS A 28 6.50 -0.50 3.17
C CYS A 28 5.52 -1.67 3.32
N PRO A 29 4.31 -1.45 3.86
CA PRO A 29 3.39 -2.54 4.21
C PRO A 29 2.94 -3.36 3.00
N VAL A 30 2.58 -2.75 1.86
CA VAL A 30 2.13 -3.49 0.67
C VAL A 30 3.25 -4.36 0.10
N VAL A 31 4.45 -3.80 -0.08
CA VAL A 31 5.60 -4.53 -0.64
C VAL A 31 6.03 -5.69 0.27
N SER A 32 5.90 -5.53 1.59
CA SER A 32 6.34 -6.54 2.55
C SER A 32 5.34 -7.67 2.76
N THR A 33 4.03 -7.38 2.74
CA THR A 33 2.96 -8.35 3.07
C THR A 33 2.35 -9.02 1.85
N ALA A 34 2.36 -8.37 0.66
CA ALA A 34 1.80 -8.96 -0.55
C ALA A 34 2.47 -10.29 -0.93
N LYS A 35 1.68 -11.25 -1.37
CA LYS A 35 2.16 -12.54 -1.83
C LYS A 35 3.06 -12.38 -3.05
N LYS A 36 4.06 -13.23 -3.18
CA LYS A 36 4.93 -13.29 -4.34
C LYS A 36 4.33 -14.25 -5.35
N GLY A 37 3.97 -13.73 -6.52
CA GLY A 37 3.45 -14.51 -7.63
C GLY A 37 4.54 -15.06 -8.55
N SER A 38 4.12 -15.75 -9.62
CA SER A 38 5.01 -16.26 -10.65
C SER A 38 5.70 -15.12 -11.42
N GLU A 39 6.89 -15.39 -11.93
CA GLU A 39 7.65 -14.43 -12.73
C GLU A 39 6.90 -14.09 -14.04
N PRO A 40 6.72 -12.79 -14.36
CA PRO A 40 6.14 -12.37 -15.63
C PRO A 40 7.10 -12.66 -16.78
N ILE A 41 6.60 -13.32 -17.82
CA ILE A 41 7.36 -13.63 -19.03
C ILE A 41 7.27 -12.47 -20.05
N ASN A 42 6.14 -11.74 -20.02
CA ASN A 42 5.85 -10.63 -20.93
C ASN A 42 5.63 -9.32 -20.15
N PRO A 43 5.72 -8.15 -20.80
CA PRO A 43 5.40 -6.85 -20.17
C PRO A 43 3.99 -6.78 -19.62
N THR A 44 3.06 -7.59 -20.14
CA THR A 44 1.70 -7.74 -19.62
C THR A 44 1.54 -9.15 -19.06
N THR A 45 1.28 -9.26 -17.77
CA THR A 45 0.96 -10.52 -17.09
C THR A 45 -0.55 -10.68 -17.00
N GLN A 46 -1.05 -11.91 -17.20
CA GLN A 46 -2.48 -12.20 -17.23
C GLN A 46 -2.82 -13.36 -16.31
N TRP A 47 -4.06 -13.36 -15.82
CA TRP A 47 -4.65 -14.47 -15.07
C TRP A 47 -6.14 -14.55 -15.34
N GLN A 48 -6.72 -15.69 -15.08
CA GLN A 48 -8.15 -15.91 -15.23
C GLN A 48 -8.85 -15.69 -13.90
N ALA A 49 -10.00 -15.02 -13.94
CA ALA A 49 -10.95 -14.94 -12.84
C ALA A 49 -12.28 -15.55 -13.31
N ASP A 50 -12.94 -16.24 -12.42
CA ASP A 50 -14.21 -16.90 -12.69
C ASP A 50 -15.18 -16.65 -11.53
N ALA A 51 -16.46 -16.67 -11.79
CA ALA A 51 -17.51 -16.50 -10.79
C ALA A 51 -18.62 -17.53 -11.03
N PHE A 52 -19.27 -17.93 -9.96
CA PHE A 52 -20.46 -18.78 -10.09
C PHE A 52 -21.58 -18.01 -10.79
N ASN A 53 -22.46 -18.75 -11.46
CA ASN A 53 -23.68 -18.17 -12.00
C ASN A 53 -24.56 -17.63 -10.87
N SER A 54 -25.33 -16.59 -11.17
CA SER A 54 -26.27 -15.99 -10.21
C SER A 54 -27.21 -17.05 -9.63
N THR A 55 -27.29 -17.12 -8.31
CA THR A 55 -28.20 -18.05 -7.63
C THR A 55 -29.59 -17.43 -7.60
N THR A 56 -30.51 -18.00 -8.36
CA THR A 56 -31.96 -17.71 -8.25
C THR A 56 -32.63 -18.81 -7.44
N LEU A 57 -33.72 -18.47 -6.75
CA LEU A 57 -34.51 -19.47 -6.06
C LEU A 57 -35.04 -20.47 -7.09
N PRO A 58 -34.64 -21.77 -7.04
CA PRO A 58 -35.13 -22.73 -8.03
C PRO A 58 -36.60 -23.00 -7.86
N ALA A 59 -37.31 -22.96 -8.96
CA ALA A 59 -38.78 -23.26 -8.97
C ALA A 59 -39.10 -24.75 -8.73
N GLY A 60 -38.08 -25.58 -8.68
CA GLY A 60 -38.23 -27.05 -8.68
C GLY A 60 -38.49 -27.58 -10.09
N VAL A 61 -38.26 -28.85 -10.25
CA VAL A 61 -38.48 -29.55 -11.52
C VAL A 61 -39.54 -30.63 -11.30
N LEU A 62 -40.50 -30.70 -12.21
CA LEU A 62 -41.53 -31.73 -12.16
C LEU A 62 -40.88 -33.11 -12.36
N SER A 63 -41.33 -34.09 -11.60
CA SER A 63 -40.93 -35.48 -11.80
C SER A 63 -41.43 -35.92 -13.19
N ASN A 64 -40.62 -36.57 -13.94
CA ASN A 64 -40.90 -37.01 -15.30
C ASN A 64 -40.90 -35.90 -16.41
N THR A 65 -40.09 -34.85 -16.20
CA THR A 65 -39.86 -33.83 -17.22
C THR A 65 -38.52 -34.08 -17.91
N ASP A 66 -38.52 -34.13 -19.24
CA ASP A 66 -37.28 -34.22 -20.02
C ASP A 66 -36.48 -32.90 -19.95
N ILE A 67 -35.14 -32.99 -20.04
CA ILE A 67 -34.27 -31.83 -20.05
C ILE A 67 -34.47 -31.03 -21.36
N ALA A 68 -34.87 -29.78 -21.25
CA ALA A 68 -34.99 -28.88 -22.41
C ALA A 68 -33.65 -28.24 -22.73
N ALA A 69 -33.49 -27.76 -23.96
CA ALA A 69 -32.27 -27.06 -24.39
C ALA A 69 -32.00 -25.79 -23.58
N SER A 70 -33.03 -25.19 -22.97
CA SER A 70 -32.93 -24.03 -22.05
C SER A 70 -32.34 -24.37 -20.69
N ASP A 71 -32.30 -25.64 -20.32
CA ASP A 71 -31.82 -26.08 -19.00
C ASP A 71 -30.28 -26.24 -18.95
N TYR A 72 -29.65 -26.22 -20.12
CA TYR A 72 -28.18 -26.26 -20.21
C TYR A 72 -27.60 -24.91 -19.78
N ILE A 73 -26.71 -24.97 -18.81
CA ILE A 73 -26.01 -23.79 -18.28
C ILE A 73 -24.56 -23.77 -18.76
N ASP A 74 -24.14 -22.67 -19.37
CA ASP A 74 -22.74 -22.44 -19.67
C ASP A 74 -21.99 -21.97 -18.41
N ASN A 75 -21.28 -22.88 -17.77
CA ASN A 75 -20.48 -22.59 -16.57
C ASN A 75 -19.18 -21.82 -16.86
N ALA A 76 -18.85 -21.60 -18.13
CA ALA A 76 -17.66 -20.83 -18.54
C ALA A 76 -18.00 -19.38 -18.95
N ALA A 77 -19.28 -19.02 -18.99
CA ALA A 77 -19.74 -17.70 -19.44
C ALA A 77 -19.21 -16.53 -18.57
N ASN A 78 -18.94 -16.79 -17.28
CA ASN A 78 -18.45 -15.79 -16.34
C ASN A 78 -16.92 -15.67 -16.28
N ARG A 79 -16.19 -16.51 -17.05
CA ARG A 79 -14.74 -16.48 -17.02
C ARG A 79 -14.20 -15.29 -17.77
N VAL A 80 -13.31 -14.53 -17.10
CA VAL A 80 -12.66 -13.35 -17.68
C VAL A 80 -11.15 -13.41 -17.49
N ILE A 81 -10.43 -12.67 -18.33
CA ILE A 81 -8.99 -12.49 -18.21
C ILE A 81 -8.74 -11.12 -17.60
N LEU A 82 -8.03 -11.10 -16.49
CA LEU A 82 -7.49 -9.89 -15.87
C LEU A 82 -6.03 -9.75 -16.24
N SER A 83 -5.56 -8.52 -16.36
CA SER A 83 -4.22 -8.22 -16.84
C SER A 83 -3.57 -7.10 -16.02
N ALA A 84 -2.25 -7.18 -15.84
CA ALA A 84 -1.45 -6.12 -15.25
C ALA A 84 -0.18 -5.89 -16.05
N ARG A 85 0.32 -4.66 -16.08
CA ARG A 85 1.59 -4.31 -16.71
C ARG A 85 2.72 -4.25 -15.71
N VAL A 86 3.92 -4.59 -16.15
CA VAL A 86 5.14 -4.43 -15.36
C VAL A 86 5.59 -2.98 -15.37
N GLN A 87 6.27 -2.57 -14.30
CA GLN A 87 6.97 -1.28 -14.23
C GLN A 87 8.41 -1.50 -13.83
N LYS A 88 9.32 -0.74 -14.44
CA LYS A 88 10.72 -0.72 -14.08
C LYS A 88 11.00 0.43 -13.12
N PHE A 89 11.56 0.12 -11.97
CA PHE A 89 12.06 1.07 -10.98
C PHE A 89 13.58 1.08 -11.06
N ARG A 90 14.18 2.27 -10.94
CA ARG A 90 15.62 2.43 -11.09
C ARG A 90 16.13 3.56 -10.22
N GLU A 91 17.27 3.30 -9.54
CA GLU A 91 18.07 4.27 -8.83
C GLU A 91 19.54 4.11 -9.27
N VAL A 92 20.27 5.21 -9.38
CA VAL A 92 21.65 5.19 -9.88
C VAL A 92 22.54 5.81 -8.82
N PRO A 93 23.02 5.03 -7.82
CA PRO A 93 24.00 5.52 -6.88
C PRO A 93 25.34 5.79 -7.57
N SER A 94 25.95 6.91 -7.26
CA SER A 94 27.29 7.28 -7.70
C SER A 94 28.00 8.03 -6.58
N VAL A 95 29.31 7.81 -6.47
CA VAL A 95 30.16 8.46 -5.48
C VAL A 95 31.40 8.97 -6.21
N ASP A 96 31.81 10.18 -5.91
CA ASP A 96 33.00 10.78 -6.45
C ASP A 96 34.28 10.01 -6.02
N ASP A 97 35.26 9.91 -6.91
CA ASP A 97 36.52 9.16 -6.67
C ASP A 97 37.25 9.70 -5.45
N LEU A 98 37.36 11.02 -5.29
CA LEU A 98 37.99 11.62 -4.12
C LEU A 98 37.24 11.32 -2.83
N ALA A 99 35.90 11.36 -2.87
CA ALA A 99 35.06 11.02 -1.72
C ALA A 99 35.24 9.54 -1.33
N GLN A 100 35.31 8.65 -2.30
CA GLN A 100 35.51 7.22 -2.06
C GLN A 100 36.91 6.87 -1.52
N ASN A 101 37.94 7.50 -2.04
CA ASN A 101 39.34 7.09 -1.76
C ASN A 101 40.01 7.84 -0.61
N ILE A 102 39.70 9.14 -0.45
CA ILE A 102 40.44 10.04 0.45
C ILE A 102 39.62 10.40 1.68
N SER A 103 38.29 10.64 1.51
CA SER A 103 37.48 11.09 2.63
C SER A 103 37.11 9.96 3.58
N GLU A 104 37.19 10.28 4.86
CA GLU A 104 36.65 9.46 5.94
C GLU A 104 35.41 10.15 6.48
N VAL A 105 34.27 9.56 6.22
CA VAL A 105 32.99 10.10 6.67
C VAL A 105 32.58 9.44 7.98
N ALA A 106 32.33 10.25 9.00
CA ALA A 106 31.89 9.74 10.30
C ALA A 106 30.64 8.84 10.15
N GLY A 107 30.65 7.68 10.79
CA GLY A 107 29.59 6.68 10.73
C GLY A 107 29.56 5.82 9.46
N VAL A 108 30.39 6.08 8.46
CA VAL A 108 30.54 5.26 7.25
C VAL A 108 31.88 4.55 7.22
N GLY A 109 32.94 5.26 7.60
CA GLY A 109 34.32 4.79 7.54
C GLY A 109 34.93 4.94 6.15
N LYS A 110 36.23 4.71 6.10
CA LYS A 110 37.03 4.90 4.89
C LYS A 110 36.67 3.91 3.77
N LYS A 111 36.52 4.38 2.55
CA LYS A 111 36.24 3.58 1.33
C LYS A 111 34.89 2.82 1.34
N LYS A 112 33.93 3.21 2.16
CA LYS A 112 32.64 2.52 2.29
C LYS A 112 31.44 3.33 1.79
N GLU A 113 31.65 4.54 1.26
CA GLU A 113 30.57 5.44 0.86
C GLU A 113 29.69 4.83 -0.25
N MET A 114 30.31 4.14 -1.23
CA MET A 114 29.55 3.45 -2.28
C MET A 114 28.66 2.32 -1.73
N ALA A 115 29.15 1.53 -0.78
CA ALA A 115 28.36 0.47 -0.16
C ALA A 115 27.13 1.04 0.58
N ARG A 116 27.31 2.17 1.27
CA ARG A 116 26.21 2.89 1.92
C ARG A 116 25.22 3.46 0.90
N ALA A 117 25.70 4.08 -0.17
CA ALA A 117 24.87 4.61 -1.24
C ALA A 117 24.02 3.50 -1.89
N VAL A 118 24.57 2.32 -2.13
CA VAL A 118 23.84 1.14 -2.63
C VAL A 118 22.76 0.69 -1.66
N THR A 119 23.07 0.58 -0.36
CA THR A 119 22.07 0.20 0.66
C THR A 119 20.91 1.19 0.71
N LYS A 120 21.22 2.49 0.69
CA LYS A 120 20.22 3.57 0.66
C LYS A 120 19.35 3.48 -0.61
N SER A 121 19.96 3.22 -1.77
CA SER A 121 19.22 3.08 -3.04
C SER A 121 18.31 1.84 -3.06
N LEU A 122 18.71 0.73 -2.43
CA LEU A 122 17.86 -0.45 -2.27
C LEU A 122 16.63 -0.17 -1.40
N GLU A 123 16.80 0.60 -0.31
CA GLU A 123 15.66 1.05 0.50
C GLU A 123 14.78 2.04 -0.27
N GLN A 124 15.38 2.95 -1.02
CA GLN A 124 14.65 3.95 -1.82
C GLN A 124 13.80 3.30 -2.92
N ILE A 125 14.29 2.26 -3.59
CA ILE A 125 13.50 1.51 -4.58
C ILE A 125 12.26 0.87 -3.95
N LYS A 126 12.39 0.28 -2.75
CA LYS A 126 11.22 -0.27 -2.04
C LYS A 126 10.17 0.80 -1.73
N ARG A 127 10.64 1.99 -1.29
CA ARG A 127 9.76 3.14 -1.04
C ARG A 127 9.07 3.62 -2.33
N SER A 128 9.81 3.69 -3.44
CA SER A 128 9.27 4.07 -4.74
C SER A 128 8.23 3.08 -5.26
N MET A 129 8.46 1.77 -5.04
CA MET A 129 7.49 0.72 -5.35
C MET A 129 6.22 0.87 -4.50
N GLU A 130 6.37 1.04 -3.18
CA GLU A 130 5.23 1.24 -2.27
C GLU A 130 4.41 2.47 -2.67
N ALA A 131 5.07 3.58 -2.97
CA ALA A 131 4.43 4.80 -3.42
C ALA A 131 3.63 4.61 -4.72
N ALA A 132 4.18 3.88 -5.70
CA ALA A 132 3.48 3.56 -6.93
C ALA A 132 2.27 2.65 -6.69
N PHE A 133 2.42 1.64 -5.83
CA PHE A 133 1.34 0.69 -5.52
C PHE A 133 0.21 1.31 -4.70
N CYS A 134 0.52 2.24 -3.80
CA CYS A 134 -0.48 2.95 -3.00
C CYS A 134 -1.12 4.14 -3.73
N SER A 135 -0.72 4.44 -4.96
CA SER A 135 -1.25 5.56 -5.75
C SER A 135 -2.53 5.20 -6.52
N ASP A 136 -3.17 6.23 -7.12
CA ASP A 136 -4.24 6.06 -8.12
C ASP A 136 -3.67 5.96 -9.55
N GLN A 137 -2.39 5.59 -9.71
CA GLN A 137 -1.75 5.46 -11.01
C GLN A 137 -2.46 4.40 -11.86
N GLU A 138 -2.92 4.79 -13.04
CA GLU A 138 -3.39 3.85 -14.07
C GLU A 138 -2.20 3.13 -14.72
N SER A 139 -2.48 1.90 -15.22
CA SER A 139 -1.51 1.21 -16.05
C SER A 139 -1.32 1.94 -17.38
N ALA A 140 -0.13 1.86 -17.92
CA ALA A 140 0.16 2.43 -19.23
C ALA A 140 1.12 1.52 -20.00
N GLU A 141 0.91 1.43 -21.30
CA GLU A 141 1.86 0.84 -22.23
C GLU A 141 2.97 1.81 -22.58
N GLN A 142 4.17 1.29 -22.82
CA GLN A 142 5.24 2.14 -23.30
C GLN A 142 4.92 2.67 -24.68
N SER A 143 4.98 4.01 -24.82
CA SER A 143 4.75 4.68 -26.09
C SER A 143 5.65 5.91 -26.19
N GLY A 144 6.56 5.91 -27.13
CA GLY A 144 7.53 7.00 -27.29
C GLY A 144 8.36 7.21 -26.02
N VAL A 145 8.19 8.36 -25.37
CA VAL A 145 8.90 8.73 -24.13
C VAL A 145 8.21 8.23 -22.85
N ASN A 146 6.98 7.71 -22.95
CA ASN A 146 6.22 7.23 -21.81
C ASN A 146 6.63 5.80 -21.45
N PRO A 147 7.06 5.52 -20.21
CA PRO A 147 7.43 4.17 -19.80
C PRO A 147 6.21 3.30 -19.49
N TYR A 148 6.43 1.98 -19.43
CA TYR A 148 5.44 1.07 -18.81
C TYR A 148 5.16 1.48 -17.37
N LYS A 149 3.88 1.51 -17.01
CA LYS A 149 3.41 1.77 -15.64
C LYS A 149 2.54 0.63 -15.15
N THR A 150 2.76 0.18 -13.92
CA THR A 150 1.86 -0.75 -13.23
C THR A 150 0.68 0.00 -12.64
N ARG A 151 -0.48 -0.65 -12.54
CA ARG A 151 -1.66 -0.06 -11.92
C ARG A 151 -1.51 -0.06 -10.41
N GLY A 152 -1.78 1.09 -9.77
CA GLY A 152 -1.82 1.21 -8.32
C GLY A 152 -3.14 0.71 -7.71
N LEU A 153 -3.17 0.46 -6.41
CA LEU A 153 -4.34 -0.02 -5.68
C LEU A 153 -5.55 0.90 -5.84
N GLY A 154 -5.32 2.23 -5.85
CA GLY A 154 -6.40 3.18 -6.03
C GLY A 154 -7.10 3.08 -7.37
N ALA A 155 -6.39 2.69 -8.44
CA ALA A 155 -6.93 2.46 -9.77
C ALA A 155 -7.44 1.02 -9.96
N TRP A 156 -6.99 0.05 -9.16
CA TRP A 156 -7.59 -1.27 -9.10
C TRP A 156 -8.94 -1.26 -8.39
N ILE A 157 -9.05 -0.50 -7.28
CA ILE A 157 -10.25 -0.42 -6.44
C ILE A 157 -11.10 0.75 -6.92
N GLN A 158 -11.76 0.58 -8.05
CA GLN A 158 -12.69 1.56 -8.63
C GLN A 158 -13.82 0.87 -9.41
N ASN A 159 -14.97 1.53 -9.50
CA ASN A 159 -16.12 1.06 -10.26
C ASN A 159 -16.04 1.46 -11.74
N GLY A 160 -15.37 2.59 -12.03
CA GLY A 160 -15.21 3.10 -13.41
C GLY A 160 -14.44 2.15 -14.32
N ALA A 161 -14.63 2.28 -15.63
CA ALA A 161 -13.81 1.60 -16.61
C ALA A 161 -12.39 2.18 -16.60
N GLN A 162 -11.40 1.31 -16.53
CA GLN A 162 -10.00 1.68 -16.67
C GLN A 162 -9.68 1.95 -18.15
N THR A 163 -8.75 2.87 -18.40
CA THR A 163 -8.36 3.27 -19.77
C THR A 163 -7.48 2.21 -20.42
N ASP A 164 -6.52 1.65 -19.69
CA ASP A 164 -5.63 0.60 -20.17
C ASP A 164 -5.96 -0.73 -19.46
N LEU A 165 -6.02 -1.83 -20.19
CA LEU A 165 -6.34 -3.17 -19.67
C LEU A 165 -7.59 -3.16 -18.78
N PRO A 166 -8.78 -2.82 -19.31
CA PRO A 166 -9.99 -2.66 -18.53
C PRO A 166 -10.42 -3.96 -17.84
N VAL A 167 -10.80 -3.85 -16.58
CA VAL A 167 -11.44 -4.93 -15.83
C VAL A 167 -12.89 -5.06 -16.31
N ALA A 168 -13.36 -6.27 -16.55
CA ALA A 168 -14.75 -6.53 -16.91
C ALA A 168 -15.71 -5.97 -15.84
N ALA A 169 -16.84 -5.41 -16.26
CA ALA A 169 -17.75 -4.69 -15.35
C ALA A 169 -18.19 -5.51 -14.13
N GLY A 170 -18.47 -6.81 -14.32
CA GLY A 170 -18.84 -7.72 -13.23
C GLY A 170 -17.72 -8.07 -12.23
N TYR A 171 -16.50 -7.65 -12.49
CA TYR A 171 -15.32 -7.91 -11.63
C TYR A 171 -14.72 -6.63 -11.03
N ARG A 172 -15.33 -5.46 -11.29
CA ARG A 172 -14.91 -4.19 -10.68
C ARG A 172 -15.40 -4.08 -9.25
N THR A 173 -14.70 -3.31 -8.46
CA THR A 173 -15.13 -3.00 -7.10
C THR A 173 -16.49 -2.27 -7.13
N PRO A 174 -17.51 -2.74 -6.41
CA PRO A 174 -18.80 -2.06 -6.34
C PRO A 174 -18.69 -0.65 -5.75
N THR A 175 -19.56 0.25 -6.16
CA THR A 175 -19.60 1.62 -5.62
C THR A 175 -19.82 1.63 -4.10
N ALA A 176 -20.61 0.69 -3.57
CA ALA A 176 -20.85 0.58 -2.13
C ALA A 176 -19.59 0.17 -1.31
N SER A 177 -18.59 -0.47 -1.95
CA SER A 177 -17.30 -0.77 -1.33
C SER A 177 -16.31 0.39 -1.42
N ILE A 178 -16.71 1.55 -1.97
CA ILE A 178 -15.92 2.76 -2.09
C ILE A 178 -16.58 3.86 -1.23
N ASN A 179 -15.99 4.12 -0.08
CA ASN A 179 -16.48 5.18 0.80
C ASN A 179 -15.83 6.51 0.44
N THR A 180 -16.63 7.52 0.14
CA THR A 180 -16.20 8.88 -0.23
C THR A 180 -16.46 9.90 0.88
N THR A 181 -16.94 9.46 2.04
CA THR A 181 -17.22 10.34 3.17
C THR A 181 -15.93 10.98 3.69
N VAL A 182 -15.96 12.30 3.91
CA VAL A 182 -14.82 13.01 4.52
C VAL A 182 -14.50 12.46 5.91
N THR A 183 -13.22 12.39 6.27
CA THR A 183 -12.78 11.78 7.53
C THR A 183 -13.38 12.41 8.78
N ALA A 184 -13.72 13.71 8.71
CA ALA A 184 -14.38 14.42 9.82
C ALA A 184 -15.82 13.96 10.07
N SER A 185 -16.51 13.44 9.04
CA SER A 185 -17.89 12.96 9.08
C SER A 185 -17.98 11.44 9.00
N LEU A 186 -16.87 10.74 8.99
CA LEU A 186 -16.82 9.28 8.94
C LEU A 186 -17.43 8.71 10.22
N THR A 187 -18.36 7.78 10.07
CA THR A 187 -19.03 7.08 11.18
C THR A 187 -18.69 5.60 11.16
N GLU A 188 -18.92 4.94 12.27
CA GLU A 188 -18.82 3.48 12.36
C GLU A 188 -19.75 2.79 11.35
N THR A 189 -20.97 3.30 11.17
CA THR A 189 -21.93 2.80 10.17
C THR A 189 -21.34 2.79 8.76
N ASN A 190 -20.63 3.85 8.35
CA ASN A 190 -20.00 3.89 7.03
C ASN A 190 -18.94 2.79 6.83
N VAL A 191 -18.25 2.40 7.90
CA VAL A 191 -17.28 1.30 7.86
C VAL A 191 -18.00 -0.04 7.79
N GLN A 192 -19.07 -0.22 8.55
CA GLN A 192 -19.91 -1.42 8.53
C GLN A 192 -20.57 -1.62 7.15
N ASP A 193 -21.11 -0.56 6.55
CA ASP A 193 -21.71 -0.60 5.20
C ASP A 193 -20.69 -1.04 4.14
N LEU A 194 -19.45 -0.55 4.25
CA LEU A 194 -18.36 -0.96 3.36
C LEU A 194 -18.03 -2.45 3.54
N LEU A 195 -17.88 -2.93 4.78
CA LEU A 195 -17.61 -4.33 5.08
C LEU A 195 -18.78 -5.23 4.63
N GLN A 196 -20.03 -4.79 4.85
CA GLN A 196 -21.22 -5.49 4.34
C GLN A 196 -21.21 -5.62 2.82
N SER A 197 -20.83 -4.55 2.11
CA SER A 197 -20.71 -4.58 0.65
C SER A 197 -19.66 -5.60 0.19
N ILE A 198 -18.50 -5.66 0.86
CA ILE A 198 -17.46 -6.66 0.56
C ILE A 198 -17.99 -8.08 0.84
N TYR A 199 -18.68 -8.27 1.97
CA TYR A 199 -19.29 -9.55 2.32
C TYR A 199 -20.30 -10.01 1.27
N LEU A 200 -21.17 -9.12 0.78
CA LEU A 200 -22.15 -9.47 -0.26
C LEU A 200 -21.51 -9.92 -1.57
N GLN A 201 -20.28 -9.47 -1.87
CA GLN A 201 -19.54 -9.90 -3.06
C GLN A 201 -18.76 -11.20 -2.85
N THR A 202 -18.19 -11.38 -1.66
CA THR A 202 -17.28 -12.50 -1.40
C THR A 202 -17.90 -13.65 -0.63
N GLY A 203 -18.97 -13.40 0.13
CA GLY A 203 -19.59 -14.34 1.05
C GLY A 203 -18.69 -14.74 2.22
N LYS A 204 -17.60 -14.01 2.47
CA LYS A 204 -16.59 -14.36 3.48
C LYS A 204 -16.54 -13.33 4.60
N VAL A 205 -16.54 -13.82 5.84
CA VAL A 205 -16.19 -13.05 7.03
C VAL A 205 -14.75 -13.39 7.39
N GLN A 206 -13.86 -12.41 7.27
CA GLN A 206 -12.42 -12.61 7.47
C GLN A 206 -11.74 -11.33 7.97
N THR A 207 -10.46 -11.44 8.29
CA THR A 207 -9.64 -10.28 8.66
C THR A 207 -9.08 -9.63 7.39
N TYR A 208 -9.33 -8.34 7.25
CA TYR A 208 -8.81 -7.50 6.18
C TYR A 208 -7.73 -6.58 6.73
N SER A 209 -6.71 -6.31 5.95
CA SER A 209 -5.71 -5.29 6.28
C SER A 209 -6.17 -3.94 5.75
N LEU A 210 -6.40 -2.98 6.65
CA LEU A 210 -6.68 -1.59 6.29
C LEU A 210 -5.38 -0.80 6.29
N ILE A 211 -4.84 -0.54 5.10
CA ILE A 211 -3.73 0.39 4.95
C ILE A 211 -4.30 1.80 4.97
N ALA A 212 -4.05 2.52 6.06
CA ALA A 212 -4.67 3.80 6.34
C ALA A 212 -3.69 4.95 6.34
N GLY A 213 -4.09 6.07 5.75
CA GLY A 213 -3.41 7.35 5.91
C GLY A 213 -3.58 7.91 7.34
N PRO A 214 -2.73 8.85 7.75
CA PRO A 214 -2.74 9.37 9.13
C PRO A 214 -4.08 9.99 9.56
N ALA A 215 -4.76 10.69 8.66
CA ALA A 215 -6.05 11.31 8.98
C ALA A 215 -7.14 10.25 9.15
N LEU A 216 -7.17 9.21 8.30
CA LEU A 216 -8.10 8.11 8.42
C LEU A 216 -7.87 7.31 9.72
N LYS A 217 -6.63 7.00 10.06
CA LYS A 217 -6.30 6.34 11.33
C LYS A 217 -6.83 7.12 12.53
N ARG A 218 -6.70 8.46 12.51
CA ARG A 218 -7.26 9.32 13.55
C ARG A 218 -8.79 9.31 13.60
N ALA A 219 -9.46 9.21 12.43
CA ALA A 219 -10.91 9.11 12.36
C ALA A 219 -11.41 7.83 13.06
N PHE A 220 -10.78 6.69 12.84
CA PHE A 220 -11.09 5.44 13.56
C PHE A 220 -10.87 5.58 15.07
N THR A 221 -9.79 6.21 15.50
CA THR A 221 -9.57 6.49 16.92
C THR A 221 -10.65 7.41 17.52
N ASN A 222 -11.21 8.32 16.70
CA ASN A 222 -12.27 9.22 17.15
C ASN A 222 -13.62 8.51 17.36
N PHE A 223 -13.88 7.35 16.75
CA PHE A 223 -15.11 6.59 17.01
C PHE A 223 -15.29 6.30 18.49
N THR A 224 -14.21 5.97 19.20
CA THR A 224 -14.25 5.77 20.67
C THR A 224 -14.56 7.04 21.44
N ARG A 225 -14.40 8.24 20.83
CA ARG A 225 -14.62 9.54 21.50
C ARG A 225 -16.02 10.10 21.25
N THR A 226 -16.57 9.89 20.05
CA THR A 226 -17.86 10.50 19.63
C THR A 226 -19.07 9.82 20.22
N GLN A 227 -19.02 8.54 20.52
CA GLN A 227 -20.15 7.82 21.14
C GLN A 227 -20.48 8.33 22.56
N PHE A 228 -19.63 9.10 23.18
CA PHE A 228 -19.80 9.61 24.57
C PHE A 228 -20.16 11.09 24.66
N ALA A 229 -20.37 11.77 23.54
CA ALA A 229 -20.79 13.17 23.49
C ALA A 229 -22.30 13.38 23.67
N SER A 230 -23.07 12.31 23.83
CA SER A 230 -24.51 12.41 24.13
C SER A 230 -24.75 12.74 25.61
N THR A 231 -25.51 13.74 25.84
CA THR A 231 -25.67 14.66 26.95
C THR A 231 -26.01 14.08 28.33
N ASN A 232 -26.11 12.78 28.56
CA ASN A 232 -26.56 12.22 29.84
C ASN A 232 -25.92 10.93 30.32
N VAL A 233 -24.89 10.44 29.67
CA VAL A 233 -24.08 9.40 30.27
C VAL A 233 -22.71 9.99 30.53
N ALA A 234 -22.57 10.49 31.70
CA ALA A 234 -21.31 10.99 32.21
C ALA A 234 -20.18 10.07 31.74
N ALA A 235 -19.25 10.65 31.02
CA ALA A 235 -17.80 10.34 31.01
C ALA A 235 -17.31 8.93 31.44
N ALA A 236 -18.18 7.95 31.59
CA ALA A 236 -17.94 6.76 32.42
C ALA A 236 -17.34 5.59 31.67
N ILE A 237 -17.16 5.66 30.34
CA ILE A 237 -16.56 4.55 29.64
C ILE A 237 -15.46 5.01 28.67
N ARG A 238 -14.74 6.04 29.02
CA ARG A 238 -13.31 5.99 28.79
C ARG A 238 -12.80 5.03 29.85
N THR A 239 -12.58 3.82 29.48
CA THR A 239 -11.66 2.99 30.24
C THR A 239 -10.30 3.67 30.13
N LEU A 240 -10.12 4.67 30.96
CA LEU A 240 -8.84 4.97 31.52
C LEU A 240 -8.43 3.63 32.14
N ASN A 241 -7.63 2.84 31.47
CA ASN A 241 -6.80 1.87 32.11
C ASN A 241 -5.76 2.64 32.92
N SER A 242 -6.26 3.38 33.88
CA SER A 242 -5.47 3.92 34.97
C SER A 242 -5.42 2.86 36.06
N ASN A 243 -4.70 1.78 35.79
CA ASN A 243 -4.01 1.13 36.90
C ASN A 243 -3.19 2.22 37.55
N ALA A 244 -3.41 2.45 38.82
CA ALA A 244 -2.80 3.54 39.60
C ALA A 244 -1.26 3.55 39.56
N GLU A 245 -0.66 2.44 39.09
CA GLU A 245 0.78 2.27 38.95
C GLU A 245 1.32 2.75 37.60
N ASP A 246 0.57 2.69 36.48
CA ASP A 246 1.15 2.88 35.13
C ASP A 246 0.99 4.28 34.54
N LYS A 247 0.20 5.18 35.13
CA LYS A 247 -0.04 6.56 34.64
C LYS A 247 -0.10 6.69 33.10
N LYS A 248 -0.53 5.65 32.38
CA LYS A 248 -0.52 5.56 30.93
C LYS A 248 -1.90 5.85 30.37
N PHE A 249 -1.99 6.84 29.50
CA PHE A 249 -3.18 7.10 28.68
C PHE A 249 -3.02 6.41 27.33
N THR A 250 -3.87 5.43 27.02
CA THR A 250 -3.90 4.74 25.74
C THR A 250 -5.17 5.12 25.00
N ASN A 251 -5.02 5.71 23.81
CA ASN A 251 -6.11 6.11 22.92
C ASN A 251 -5.74 5.80 21.48
N THR A 252 -5.62 4.51 21.16
CA THR A 252 -5.34 4.04 19.78
C THR A 252 -6.24 2.87 19.48
N VAL A 253 -6.70 2.82 18.21
CA VAL A 253 -7.45 1.69 17.65
C VAL A 253 -6.57 1.04 16.60
N ASP A 254 -6.16 -0.19 16.82
CA ASP A 254 -5.35 -0.96 15.88
C ASP A 254 -6.18 -2.07 15.20
N ILE A 255 -7.23 -2.51 15.83
CA ILE A 255 -8.16 -3.51 15.33
C ILE A 255 -9.58 -2.95 15.46
N PHE A 256 -10.36 -3.07 14.40
CA PHE A 256 -11.79 -2.77 14.38
C PHE A 256 -12.54 -4.05 14.02
N GLU A 257 -13.35 -4.54 14.94
CA GLU A 257 -14.19 -5.74 14.74
C GLU A 257 -15.60 -5.29 14.37
N GLY A 258 -16.05 -5.71 13.20
CA GLY A 258 -17.38 -5.46 12.68
C GLY A 258 -18.15 -6.76 12.44
N ASP A 259 -19.47 -6.66 12.19
CA ASP A 259 -20.34 -7.81 11.96
C ASP A 259 -19.93 -8.65 10.73
N PHE A 260 -19.32 -8.01 9.74
CA PHE A 260 -18.94 -8.63 8.45
C PHE A 260 -17.43 -8.83 8.27
N GLY A 261 -16.65 -8.64 9.31
CA GLY A 261 -15.20 -8.85 9.27
C GLY A 261 -14.43 -7.94 10.22
N THR A 262 -13.16 -8.25 10.34
CA THR A 262 -12.22 -7.50 11.20
C THR A 262 -11.27 -6.69 10.33
N LEU A 263 -11.00 -5.44 10.70
CA LEU A 263 -10.00 -4.58 10.06
C LEU A 263 -8.78 -4.44 10.95
N GLU A 264 -7.62 -4.82 10.43
CA GLU A 264 -6.32 -4.53 11.03
C GLU A 264 -5.78 -3.22 10.45
N LEU A 265 -5.61 -2.20 11.26
CA LEU A 265 -5.24 -0.85 10.83
C LEU A 265 -3.73 -0.69 10.77
N ILE A 266 -3.18 -0.66 9.58
CA ILE A 266 -1.76 -0.46 9.31
C ILE A 266 -1.54 0.96 8.79
N PRO A 267 -0.91 1.85 9.57
CA PRO A 267 -0.63 3.21 9.11
C PRO A 267 0.45 3.20 8.03
N SER A 268 0.21 3.92 6.92
CA SER A 268 1.19 4.11 5.86
C SER A 268 1.30 5.58 5.47
N LEU A 269 2.54 6.04 5.31
CA LEU A 269 2.83 7.38 4.82
C LEU A 269 2.76 7.47 3.29
N PHE A 270 2.91 6.34 2.60
CA PHE A 270 2.99 6.29 1.13
C PHE A 270 1.66 6.48 0.41
N LEU A 271 0.53 6.42 1.11
CA LEU A 271 -0.77 6.82 0.58
C LEU A 271 -0.82 8.31 0.19
N ALA A 272 0.04 9.11 0.79
CA ALA A 272 0.25 10.51 0.48
C ALA A 272 1.40 10.75 -0.52
N ALA A 273 1.90 9.70 -1.17
CA ALA A 273 2.97 9.82 -2.15
C ALA A 273 2.56 10.73 -3.32
N GLY A 274 3.33 11.79 -3.54
CA GLY A 274 3.02 12.84 -4.50
C GLY A 274 2.36 14.08 -3.91
N GLY A 275 2.09 14.12 -2.60
CA GLY A 275 1.58 15.30 -1.93
C GLY A 275 1.08 15.05 -0.51
N THR A 276 0.94 16.10 0.25
CA THR A 276 0.39 16.12 1.62
C THR A 276 -1.02 16.69 1.64
N SER A 277 -1.77 16.59 0.52
CA SER A 277 -3.15 17.09 0.49
C SER A 277 -4.02 16.32 1.49
N ALA A 278 -5.04 16.99 2.03
CA ALA A 278 -5.97 16.39 2.98
C ALA A 278 -6.61 15.10 2.43
N VAL A 279 -6.90 15.06 1.13
CA VAL A 279 -7.45 13.89 0.42
C VAL A 279 -6.50 12.69 0.52
N GLN A 280 -5.20 12.89 0.27
CA GLN A 280 -4.22 11.81 0.29
C GLN A 280 -3.98 11.28 1.70
N LEU A 281 -3.99 12.16 2.71
CA LEU A 281 -3.86 11.78 4.12
C LEU A 281 -5.08 11.00 4.62
N ALA A 282 -6.25 11.20 4.00
CA ALA A 282 -7.52 10.57 4.36
C ALA A 282 -7.79 9.25 3.62
N ARG A 283 -6.89 8.85 2.70
CA ARG A 283 -7.03 7.59 1.95
C ARG A 283 -6.84 6.36 2.82
N GLY A 284 -7.49 5.28 2.40
CA GLY A 284 -7.27 3.96 2.95
C GLY A 284 -7.74 2.88 2.00
N TYR A 285 -7.07 1.73 2.05
CA TYR A 285 -7.42 0.56 1.27
C TYR A 285 -7.70 -0.62 2.18
N VAL A 286 -8.90 -1.18 2.06
CA VAL A 286 -9.29 -2.44 2.72
C VAL A 286 -8.89 -3.57 1.79
N LEU A 287 -7.92 -4.36 2.22
CA LEU A 287 -7.24 -5.33 1.39
C LEU A 287 -7.36 -6.74 1.98
N ASP A 288 -7.76 -7.68 1.12
CA ASP A 288 -7.48 -9.09 1.34
C ASP A 288 -6.08 -9.39 0.77
N MET A 289 -5.10 -9.61 1.64
CA MET A 289 -3.71 -9.84 1.23
C MET A 289 -3.54 -11.14 0.43
N ASP A 290 -4.49 -12.05 0.48
CA ASP A 290 -4.50 -13.27 -0.32
C ASP A 290 -4.83 -13.00 -1.80
N MET A 291 -5.50 -11.88 -2.06
CA MET A 291 -5.87 -11.45 -3.40
C MET A 291 -4.84 -10.54 -4.06
N ILE A 292 -3.77 -10.17 -3.34
CA ILE A 292 -2.74 -9.25 -3.83
C ILE A 292 -1.44 -10.02 -4.05
N GLU A 293 -0.93 -9.93 -5.26
CA GLU A 293 0.35 -10.53 -5.65
C GLU A 293 1.30 -9.50 -6.25
N LEU A 294 2.56 -9.59 -5.84
CA LEU A 294 3.67 -8.93 -6.52
C LEU A 294 4.40 -9.94 -7.40
N ARG A 295 4.40 -9.70 -8.69
CA ARG A 295 5.11 -10.52 -9.67
C ARG A 295 6.37 -9.81 -10.10
N TYR A 296 7.52 -10.37 -9.70
CA TYR A 296 8.83 -9.84 -10.02
C TYR A 296 9.41 -10.56 -11.22
N ASN A 297 9.70 -9.81 -12.30
CA ASN A 297 10.62 -10.28 -13.34
C ASN A 297 12.07 -10.12 -12.84
N ARG A 298 12.32 -9.00 -12.13
CA ARG A 298 13.61 -8.72 -11.52
C ARG A 298 13.42 -8.16 -10.12
N LYS A 299 13.92 -8.87 -9.11
CA LYS A 299 13.96 -8.36 -7.74
C LYS A 299 14.99 -7.21 -7.65
N PRO A 300 14.83 -6.28 -6.68
CA PRO A 300 15.82 -5.22 -6.46
C PRO A 300 17.23 -5.80 -6.38
N ARG A 301 18.10 -5.40 -7.29
CA ARG A 301 19.50 -5.84 -7.34
C ARG A 301 20.39 -4.68 -7.71
N PHE A 302 21.60 -4.73 -7.23
CA PHE A 302 22.68 -3.84 -7.61
C PHE A 302 23.49 -4.45 -8.77
N GLN A 303 23.88 -3.60 -9.70
CA GLN A 303 24.83 -3.92 -10.77
C GLN A 303 25.80 -2.74 -10.88
N GLU A 304 27.08 -3.04 -10.81
CA GLU A 304 28.14 -2.06 -11.02
C GLU A 304 28.17 -1.63 -12.50
N LEU A 305 28.41 -0.37 -12.73
CA LEU A 305 28.56 0.22 -14.05
C LEU A 305 30.02 0.63 -14.27
N GLU A 306 30.41 0.69 -15.55
CA GLU A 306 31.74 1.11 -15.95
C GLU A 306 32.07 2.50 -15.39
N ASP A 307 33.26 2.63 -14.79
CA ASP A 307 33.79 3.91 -14.37
C ASP A 307 34.32 4.67 -15.59
N ARG A 308 33.81 5.88 -15.80
CA ARG A 308 34.25 6.78 -16.87
C ARG A 308 35.11 7.92 -16.33
N GLY A 309 35.86 7.70 -15.25
CA GLY A 309 36.73 8.66 -14.64
C GLY A 309 36.06 9.63 -13.64
N GLY A 310 34.83 9.36 -13.22
CA GLY A 310 34.12 10.17 -12.23
C GLY A 310 33.87 9.46 -10.90
N GLY A 311 34.51 8.31 -10.68
CA GLY A 311 34.35 7.46 -9.49
C GLY A 311 33.32 6.33 -9.66
N PRO A 312 33.22 5.45 -8.66
CA PRO A 312 32.39 4.26 -8.72
C PRO A 312 30.91 4.64 -8.85
N ARG A 313 30.25 3.96 -9.75
CA ARG A 313 28.82 4.11 -10.03
C ARG A 313 28.16 2.77 -10.25
N GLY A 314 26.86 2.72 -10.02
CA GLY A 314 26.10 1.50 -10.24
C GLY A 314 24.65 1.81 -10.53
N ILE A 315 23.90 0.76 -10.80
CA ILE A 315 22.46 0.80 -11.00
C ILE A 315 21.80 -0.18 -10.03
N VAL A 316 20.77 0.30 -9.35
CA VAL A 316 19.86 -0.55 -8.60
C VAL A 316 18.55 -0.54 -9.36
N ASP A 317 18.11 -1.69 -9.84
CA ASP A 317 16.86 -1.78 -10.56
C ASP A 317 15.97 -2.93 -10.07
N ALA A 318 14.67 -2.75 -10.27
CA ALA A 318 13.64 -3.75 -10.04
C ALA A 318 12.60 -3.67 -11.16
N ILE A 319 12.05 -4.82 -11.55
CA ILE A 319 10.94 -4.90 -12.50
C ILE A 319 9.86 -5.74 -11.86
N CYS A 320 8.70 -5.15 -11.64
CA CYS A 320 7.58 -5.85 -11.01
C CYS A 320 6.23 -5.34 -11.50
N ALA A 321 5.20 -6.15 -11.27
CA ALA A 321 3.80 -5.82 -11.50
C ALA A 321 2.99 -6.05 -10.22
N LEU A 322 2.07 -5.14 -9.91
CA LEU A 322 1.06 -5.33 -8.89
C LEU A 322 -0.16 -5.99 -9.53
N CYS A 323 -0.47 -7.21 -9.10
CA CYS A 323 -1.58 -8.01 -9.59
C CYS A 323 -2.65 -8.14 -8.50
N VAL A 324 -3.87 -7.77 -8.81
CA VAL A 324 -5.04 -7.97 -7.95
C VAL A 324 -5.89 -9.06 -8.55
N LYS A 325 -5.97 -10.23 -7.90
CA LYS A 325 -6.67 -11.42 -8.42
C LYS A 325 -8.15 -11.16 -8.63
N SER A 326 -8.78 -10.46 -7.69
CA SER A 326 -10.19 -10.05 -7.79
C SER A 326 -10.40 -8.72 -7.07
N PRO A 327 -10.72 -7.64 -7.78
CA PRO A 327 -11.05 -6.36 -7.17
C PRO A 327 -12.37 -6.35 -6.39
N LEU A 328 -13.26 -7.32 -6.60
CA LEU A 328 -14.58 -7.41 -5.96
C LEU A 328 -14.51 -7.46 -4.43
N GLY A 329 -13.49 -8.16 -3.89
CA GLY A 329 -13.30 -8.35 -2.45
C GLY A 329 -12.50 -7.25 -1.76
N LEU A 330 -12.27 -6.12 -2.43
CA LEU A 330 -11.48 -5.02 -1.90
C LEU A 330 -12.35 -3.78 -1.67
N GLY A 331 -11.91 -2.92 -0.75
CA GLY A 331 -12.58 -1.66 -0.46
C GLY A 331 -11.62 -0.47 -0.42
N LYS A 332 -12.18 0.73 -0.54
CA LYS A 332 -11.42 1.98 -0.59
C LYS A 332 -12.12 3.07 0.22
N PHE A 333 -11.36 3.75 1.05
CA PHE A 333 -11.70 5.05 1.59
C PHE A 333 -11.01 6.10 0.71
N SER A 334 -11.81 6.86 0.00
CA SER A 334 -11.32 7.89 -0.93
C SER A 334 -11.96 9.23 -0.55
N ALA A 335 -11.76 9.62 0.71
CA ALA A 335 -12.31 10.86 1.22
C ALA A 335 -11.89 12.03 0.31
N THR A 336 -12.86 12.78 -0.13
CA THR A 336 -12.64 14.14 -0.62
C THR A 336 -12.41 15.05 0.57
N ALA A 337 -11.45 15.95 0.48
CA ALA A 337 -11.15 16.90 1.54
C ALA A 337 -12.31 17.80 1.86
#